data_d80d46542656647d4a7741de06f3fe28
#
_entry.id   d80d46542656647d4a7741de06f3fe28
#
_cell.length_a   1.000
_cell.length_b   1.000
_cell.length_c   1.000
_cell.angle_alpha   90.00
_cell.angle_beta   90.00
_cell.angle_gamma   90.00
#
_symmetry.space_group_name_H-M   'P 1'
#
loop_
_entity.id
_entity.type
_entity.pdbx_description
1 polymer ?
#
loop_
_entity_poly.entity_id
_entity_poly.type
_entity_poly.pdbx_seq_one_letter_code
_entity_poly.pdbx_strand_id
1 'polypeptide(L)'
;DVDCYFADKKNKPDYSAPHIGGGPYLDICGYFDFKALIGDKEIGKSHAKVVPYDNFRTMSEIYDELNQLTYIKGKYFVAQKSMGKSTGGRNIPYLIVAKDEKAVNDWLEYTELAEKNPKAAIKGIESGKYDNLKVPVMYSNVHSNEIAATDGIMEFAWKLVENKDLSYKDLEGFTDEGKQKLKAQMG
;
A
#
# COMPACT_ATOMS: atom_id res chain seq x y z
N ASP A 1 -33.80 -16.94 4.80
CA ASP A 1 -33.40 -15.69 4.12
C ASP A 1 -33.50 -14.58 5.13
N VAL A 2 -32.39 -13.94 5.41
CA VAL A 2 -32.34 -12.79 6.33
C VAL A 2 -32.27 -11.54 5.45
N ASP A 3 -33.38 -10.81 5.37
CA ASP A 3 -33.40 -9.51 4.73
C ASP A 3 -32.73 -8.49 5.64
N CYS A 4 -31.57 -8.01 5.25
CA CYS A 4 -30.90 -6.90 5.93
C CYS A 4 -31.44 -5.58 5.41
N TYR A 5 -32.20 -4.85 6.24
CA TYR A 5 -32.70 -3.52 5.93
C TYR A 5 -31.74 -2.46 6.48
N PHE A 6 -31.25 -1.58 5.61
CA PHE A 6 -30.61 -0.34 6.05
C PHE A 6 -31.66 0.68 6.48
N ALA A 7 -31.38 1.40 7.55
CA ALA A 7 -32.29 2.40 8.10
C ALA A 7 -32.56 3.61 7.18
N ASP A 8 -31.78 3.80 6.12
CA ASP A 8 -31.97 4.87 5.16
C ASP A 8 -32.81 4.42 3.95
N LYS A 9 -34.11 4.79 4.00
CA LYS A 9 -35.06 4.47 2.93
C LYS A 9 -34.80 5.21 1.61
N LYS A 10 -33.86 6.15 1.56
CA LYS A 10 -33.56 6.94 0.34
C LYS A 10 -32.58 6.27 -0.60
N ASN A 11 -31.72 5.39 -0.08
CA ASN A 11 -30.72 4.67 -0.86
C ASN A 11 -31.03 3.18 -0.85
N LYS A 12 -32.14 2.77 -1.46
CA LYS A 12 -32.34 1.34 -1.73
C LYS A 12 -31.28 0.89 -2.73
N PRO A 13 -30.45 -0.12 -2.41
CA PRO A 13 -29.56 -0.71 -3.40
C PRO A 13 -30.39 -1.21 -4.59
N ASP A 14 -29.92 -0.97 -5.78
CA ASP A 14 -30.50 -1.56 -6.98
C ASP A 14 -30.14 -3.05 -7.04
N TYR A 15 -31.04 -3.90 -6.64
CA TYR A 15 -30.88 -5.35 -6.67
C TYR A 15 -31.02 -5.95 -8.08
N SER A 16 -31.30 -5.13 -9.10
CA SER A 16 -31.44 -5.59 -10.50
C SER A 16 -30.09 -5.80 -11.20
N ALA A 17 -29.01 -5.24 -10.67
CA ALA A 17 -27.67 -5.49 -11.19
C ALA A 17 -27.13 -6.85 -10.70
N PRO A 18 -26.43 -7.62 -11.56
CA PRO A 18 -25.81 -8.86 -11.11
C PRO A 18 -24.67 -8.55 -10.13
N HIS A 19 -24.97 -8.73 -8.85
CA HIS A 19 -23.96 -8.59 -7.79
C HIS A 19 -23.19 -9.90 -7.68
N ILE A 20 -21.90 -9.83 -7.83
CA ILE A 20 -21.00 -10.93 -7.49
C ILE A 20 -20.95 -10.99 -5.96
N GLY A 21 -21.72 -11.91 -5.38
CA GLY A 21 -21.79 -12.13 -3.94
C GLY A 21 -22.96 -11.43 -3.25
N GLY A 22 -24.17 -11.87 -3.51
CA GLY A 22 -25.47 -11.43 -3.01
C GLY A 22 -25.59 -11.00 -1.55
N GLY A 23 -25.12 -9.80 -1.21
CA GLY A 23 -25.30 -9.16 0.07
C GLY A 23 -25.27 -7.63 -0.06
N PRO A 24 -25.72 -6.91 0.96
CA PRO A 24 -25.65 -5.46 0.95
C PRO A 24 -24.19 -5.03 0.80
N TYR A 25 -23.93 -4.11 -0.12
CA TYR A 25 -22.65 -3.46 -0.26
C TYR A 25 -22.36 -2.70 1.03
N LEU A 26 -21.42 -3.18 1.81
CA LEU A 26 -20.87 -2.44 2.92
C LEU A 26 -19.62 -1.73 2.40
N ASP A 27 -19.80 -0.52 1.85
CA ASP A 27 -18.71 0.32 1.35
C ASP A 27 -17.77 0.82 2.46
N ILE A 28 -18.09 0.49 3.69
CA ILE A 28 -17.39 0.98 4.88
C ILE A 28 -16.91 -0.21 5.70
N CYS A 29 -15.60 -0.28 5.91
CA CYS A 29 -15.01 -1.21 6.86
C CYS A 29 -15.22 -0.73 8.29
N GLY A 30 -15.43 -1.67 9.21
CA GLY A 30 -15.62 -1.33 10.61
C GLY A 30 -16.39 -2.38 11.39
N TYR A 31 -16.84 -1.97 12.56
CA TYR A 31 -17.72 -2.78 13.41
C TYR A 31 -19.16 -2.36 13.21
N PHE A 32 -20.03 -3.31 12.97
CA PHE A 32 -21.44 -3.09 12.71
C PHE A 32 -22.29 -3.87 13.71
N ASP A 33 -23.33 -3.19 14.18
CA ASP A 33 -24.40 -3.81 14.96
C ASP A 33 -25.58 -4.08 14.03
N PHE A 34 -25.98 -5.32 13.90
CA PHE A 34 -27.16 -5.74 13.17
C PHE A 34 -28.27 -6.00 14.14
N LYS A 35 -29.46 -5.47 13.85
CA LYS A 35 -30.67 -5.71 14.61
C LYS A 35 -31.70 -6.39 13.74
N ALA A 36 -32.23 -7.49 14.19
CA ALA A 36 -33.39 -8.13 13.57
C ALA A 36 -34.68 -7.56 14.20
N LEU A 37 -35.59 -7.06 13.37
CA LEU A 37 -36.82 -6.45 13.80
C LEU A 37 -38.02 -7.17 13.19
N ILE A 38 -39.08 -7.36 13.99
CA ILE A 38 -40.40 -7.69 13.49
C ILE A 38 -41.32 -6.48 13.80
N GLY A 39 -41.70 -5.73 12.78
CA GLY A 39 -42.25 -4.40 12.98
C GLY A 39 -41.22 -3.53 13.71
N ASP A 40 -41.60 -2.91 14.81
CA ASP A 40 -40.73 -2.09 15.65
C ASP A 40 -40.04 -2.87 16.80
N LYS A 41 -40.33 -4.17 16.90
CA LYS A 41 -39.82 -4.99 17.99
C LYS A 41 -38.49 -5.64 17.60
N GLU A 42 -37.40 -5.33 18.34
CA GLU A 42 -36.15 -6.04 18.23
C GLU A 42 -36.28 -7.47 18.72
N ILE A 43 -35.94 -8.44 17.85
CA ILE A 43 -36.04 -9.88 18.14
C ILE A 43 -34.65 -10.54 18.19
N GLY A 44 -33.62 -9.82 17.77
CA GLY A 44 -32.26 -10.30 17.83
C GLY A 44 -31.24 -9.20 17.51
N LYS A 45 -30.03 -9.42 17.96
CA LYS A 45 -28.89 -8.54 17.74
C LYS A 45 -27.65 -9.38 17.41
N SER A 46 -26.89 -8.94 16.46
CA SER A 46 -25.60 -9.54 16.10
C SER A 46 -24.57 -8.44 15.84
N HIS A 47 -23.31 -8.80 15.97
CA HIS A 47 -22.18 -7.92 15.68
C HIS A 47 -21.34 -8.56 14.57
N ALA A 48 -20.87 -7.72 13.64
CA ALA A 48 -19.92 -8.17 12.64
C ALA A 48 -18.83 -7.13 12.46
N LYS A 49 -17.62 -7.64 12.23
CA LYS A 49 -16.51 -6.83 11.73
C LYS A 49 -16.48 -6.99 10.22
N VAL A 50 -16.64 -5.88 9.52
CA VAL A 50 -16.49 -5.84 8.07
C VAL A 50 -15.07 -5.43 7.76
N VAL A 51 -14.37 -6.30 7.07
CA VAL A 51 -13.05 -6.05 6.50
C VAL A 51 -13.17 -6.09 4.99
N PRO A 52 -12.37 -5.33 4.25
CA PRO A 52 -12.51 -5.25 2.79
C PRO A 52 -12.26 -6.61 2.12
N TYR A 53 -11.36 -7.39 2.71
CA TYR A 53 -11.03 -8.74 2.30
C TYR A 53 -10.41 -9.51 3.48
N ASP A 54 -10.55 -10.82 3.50
CA ASP A 54 -10.04 -11.67 4.60
C ASP A 54 -8.51 -11.62 4.74
N ASN A 55 -7.81 -11.23 3.67
CA ASN A 55 -6.36 -11.29 3.59
C ASN A 55 -5.68 -9.91 3.48
N PHE A 56 -6.41 -8.81 3.59
CA PHE A 56 -5.76 -7.49 3.56
C PHE A 56 -5.20 -7.11 4.92
N ARG A 57 -4.01 -6.54 4.87
CA ARG A 57 -3.29 -6.07 6.04
C ARG A 57 -4.03 -4.93 6.72
N THR A 58 -4.17 -5.02 8.02
CA THR A 58 -4.59 -3.90 8.86
C THR A 58 -3.44 -2.90 9.01
N MET A 59 -3.74 -1.68 9.46
CA MET A 59 -2.70 -0.67 9.73
C MET A 59 -1.68 -1.14 10.78
N SER A 60 -2.12 -1.89 11.81
CA SER A 60 -1.19 -2.45 12.79
C SER A 60 -0.24 -3.47 12.18
N GLU A 61 -0.76 -4.37 11.36
CA GLU A 61 0.06 -5.35 10.64
C GLU A 61 1.07 -4.67 9.71
N ILE A 62 0.66 -3.62 8.98
CA ILE A 62 1.59 -2.84 8.14
C ILE A 62 2.72 -2.23 8.97
N TYR A 63 2.42 -1.61 10.12
CA TYR A 63 3.45 -1.05 11.00
C TYR A 63 4.40 -2.13 11.52
N ASP A 64 3.85 -3.26 11.94
CA ASP A 64 4.63 -4.38 12.48
C ASP A 64 5.54 -4.99 11.39
N GLU A 65 5.01 -5.20 10.19
CA GLU A 65 5.78 -5.72 9.06
C GLU A 65 6.87 -4.74 8.59
N LEU A 66 6.57 -3.44 8.49
CA LEU A 66 7.59 -2.43 8.16
C LEU A 66 8.73 -2.43 9.18
N ASN A 67 8.39 -2.60 10.46
CA ASN A 67 9.39 -2.73 11.51
C ASN A 67 10.19 -4.03 11.36
N GLN A 68 9.54 -5.17 11.12
CA GLN A 68 10.20 -6.46 10.91
C GLN A 68 11.18 -6.42 9.74
N LEU A 69 10.81 -5.77 8.63
CA LEU A 69 11.68 -5.62 7.46
C LEU A 69 13.02 -4.96 7.79
N THR A 70 13.03 -4.06 8.78
CA THR A 70 14.28 -3.38 9.20
C THR A 70 15.27 -4.29 9.92
N TYR A 71 14.81 -5.43 10.46
CA TYR A 71 15.66 -6.40 11.16
C TYR A 71 16.20 -7.50 10.24
N ILE A 72 15.73 -7.58 9.01
CA ILE A 72 16.23 -8.58 8.06
C ILE A 72 17.68 -8.21 7.67
N LYS A 73 18.59 -9.07 8.06
CA LYS A 73 20.00 -8.97 7.63
C LYS A 73 20.11 -9.56 6.22
N GLY A 74 20.14 -8.71 5.24
CA GLY A 74 20.17 -9.09 3.84
C GLY A 74 21.18 -8.29 3.03
N LYS A 75 21.00 -8.31 1.72
CA LYS A 75 21.84 -7.63 0.75
C LYS A 75 21.69 -6.10 0.78
N TYR A 76 20.56 -5.61 1.27
CA TYR A 76 20.18 -4.21 1.17
C TYR A 76 20.19 -3.50 2.53
N PHE A 77 20.46 -2.20 2.49
CA PHE A 77 20.16 -1.31 3.60
C PHE A 77 18.66 -1.08 3.67
N VAL A 78 18.08 -1.28 4.83
CA VAL A 78 16.64 -1.08 5.07
C VAL A 78 16.45 -0.18 6.27
N ALA A 79 15.66 0.87 6.11
CA ALA A 79 15.32 1.77 7.21
C ALA A 79 13.87 2.22 7.14
N GLN A 80 13.19 2.22 8.27
CA GLN A 80 11.86 2.82 8.41
C GLN A 80 11.98 4.26 8.89
N LYS A 81 11.22 5.14 8.26
CA LYS A 81 11.13 6.57 8.60
C LYS A 81 9.66 6.99 8.65
N SER A 82 9.40 8.23 9.02
CA SER A 82 8.06 8.83 9.02
C SER A 82 8.07 10.12 8.21
N MET A 83 7.07 10.31 7.36
CA MET A 83 6.82 11.57 6.67
C MET A 83 6.09 12.60 7.55
N GLY A 84 5.73 12.22 8.76
CA GLY A 84 4.96 13.04 9.68
C GLY A 84 3.70 12.34 10.16
N LYS A 85 2.69 13.12 10.50
CA LYS A 85 1.44 12.61 11.04
C LYS A 85 0.26 12.95 10.14
N SER A 86 -0.68 12.03 10.03
CA SER A 86 -1.98 12.28 9.42
C SER A 86 -2.82 13.23 10.27
N THR A 87 -3.93 13.74 9.74
CA THR A 87 -4.91 14.55 10.48
C THR A 87 -5.41 13.84 11.75
N GLY A 88 -5.52 12.51 11.71
CA GLY A 88 -5.88 11.69 12.88
C GLY A 88 -4.72 11.39 13.85
N GLY A 89 -3.57 12.05 13.70
CA GLY A 89 -2.42 11.92 14.59
C GLY A 89 -1.57 10.65 14.40
N ARG A 90 -1.89 9.80 13.42
CA ARG A 90 -1.13 8.58 13.11
C ARG A 90 0.13 8.92 12.33
N ASN A 91 1.24 8.24 12.63
CA ASN A 91 2.44 8.35 11.81
C ASN A 91 2.15 7.86 10.39
N ILE A 92 2.77 8.51 9.40
CA ILE A 92 2.77 8.09 8.00
C ILE A 92 4.14 7.47 7.74
N PRO A 93 4.27 6.13 7.83
CA PRO A 93 5.55 5.46 7.70
C PRO A 93 5.95 5.35 6.24
N TYR A 94 7.25 5.30 5.99
CA TYR A 94 7.79 4.83 4.73
C TYR A 94 9.03 3.98 4.98
N LEU A 95 9.29 3.06 4.07
CA LEU A 95 10.46 2.20 4.07
C LEU A 95 11.44 2.69 3.01
N ILE A 96 12.70 2.75 3.41
CA ILE A 96 13.82 2.95 2.48
C ILE A 96 14.48 1.60 2.27
N VAL A 97 14.61 1.19 1.02
CA VAL A 97 15.42 0.04 0.63
C VAL A 97 16.45 0.54 -0.36
N ALA A 98 17.72 0.34 -0.06
CA ALA A 98 18.83 0.83 -0.88
C ALA A 98 19.95 -0.20 -0.92
N LYS A 99 20.86 -0.04 -1.88
CA LYS A 99 22.05 -0.88 -1.97
C LYS A 99 22.85 -0.85 -0.66
N ASP A 100 23.05 0.34 -0.12
CA ASP A 100 23.77 0.61 1.13
C ASP A 100 23.34 1.98 1.68
N GLU A 101 23.70 2.28 2.90
CA GLU A 101 23.42 3.55 3.57
C GLU A 101 24.07 4.74 2.86
N LYS A 102 25.23 4.53 2.25
CA LYS A 102 25.92 5.55 1.48
C LYS A 102 25.08 6.04 0.31
N ALA A 103 24.42 5.14 -0.42
CA ALA A 103 23.55 5.51 -1.54
C ALA A 103 22.41 6.42 -1.09
N VAL A 104 21.85 6.22 0.11
CA VAL A 104 20.82 7.09 0.70
C VAL A 104 21.40 8.46 1.05
N ASN A 105 22.55 8.48 1.71
CA ASN A 105 23.18 9.73 2.14
C ASN A 105 23.64 10.57 0.93
N ASP A 106 24.20 9.94 -0.10
CA ASP A 106 24.60 10.62 -1.34
C ASP A 106 23.39 11.30 -2.01
N TRP A 107 22.21 10.64 -2.02
CA TRP A 107 20.99 11.22 -2.55
C TRP A 107 20.50 12.40 -1.71
N LEU A 108 20.50 12.26 -0.39
CA LEU A 108 20.07 13.31 0.53
C LEU A 108 20.99 14.56 0.42
N GLU A 109 22.32 14.34 0.34
CA GLU A 109 23.29 15.42 0.13
C GLU A 109 23.03 16.15 -1.20
N TYR A 110 22.81 15.38 -2.27
CA TYR A 110 22.50 15.96 -3.57
C TYR A 110 21.21 16.78 -3.56
N THR A 111 20.13 16.24 -2.96
CA THR A 111 18.84 16.96 -2.91
C THR A 111 18.93 18.23 -2.08
N GLU A 112 19.63 18.20 -0.96
CA GLU A 112 19.89 19.36 -0.13
C GLU A 112 20.70 20.43 -0.90
N LEU A 113 21.73 20.00 -1.63
CA LEU A 113 22.50 20.92 -2.48
C LEU A 113 21.65 21.50 -3.60
N ALA A 114 20.82 20.67 -4.26
CA ALA A 114 19.94 21.11 -5.34
C ALA A 114 18.91 22.14 -4.87
N GLU A 115 18.41 21.99 -3.65
CA GLU A 115 17.50 22.92 -3.02
C GLU A 115 18.19 24.25 -2.64
N LYS A 116 19.34 24.18 -1.96
CA LYS A 116 20.04 25.36 -1.44
C LYS A 116 20.88 26.07 -2.47
N ASN A 117 21.46 25.36 -3.43
CA ASN A 117 22.35 25.91 -4.46
C ASN A 117 22.24 25.13 -5.78
N PRO A 118 21.15 25.34 -6.55
CA PRO A 118 20.89 24.62 -7.79
C PRO A 118 22.01 24.79 -8.84
N LYS A 119 22.68 25.94 -8.86
CA LYS A 119 23.82 26.18 -9.79
C LYS A 119 24.99 25.24 -9.48
N ALA A 120 25.28 25.01 -8.21
CA ALA A 120 26.34 24.08 -7.81
C ALA A 120 25.95 22.63 -8.11
N ALA A 121 24.68 22.26 -7.92
CA ALA A 121 24.18 20.93 -8.28
C ALA A 121 24.32 20.66 -9.79
N ILE A 122 23.95 21.63 -10.65
CA ILE A 122 24.12 21.53 -12.12
C ILE A 122 25.59 21.34 -12.49
N LYS A 123 26.48 22.15 -11.94
CA LYS A 123 27.93 21.97 -12.17
C LYS A 123 28.43 20.60 -11.75
N GLY A 124 27.90 20.06 -10.65
CA GLY A 124 28.20 18.71 -10.20
C GLY A 124 27.76 17.64 -11.21
N ILE A 125 26.59 17.80 -11.81
CA ILE A 125 26.10 16.91 -12.87
C ILE A 125 27.01 17.02 -14.09
N GLU A 126 27.28 18.24 -14.57
CA GLU A 126 28.12 18.51 -15.75
C GLU A 126 29.55 17.97 -15.59
N SER A 127 30.07 17.95 -14.36
CA SER A 127 31.42 17.43 -14.07
C SER A 127 31.46 15.91 -13.85
N GLY A 128 30.33 15.20 -13.94
CA GLY A 128 30.25 13.77 -13.67
C GLY A 128 30.32 13.38 -12.18
N LYS A 129 30.27 14.35 -11.26
CA LYS A 129 30.31 14.06 -9.80
C LYS A 129 29.20 13.12 -9.37
N TYR A 130 28.05 13.18 -10.04
CA TYR A 130 26.85 12.43 -9.69
C TYR A 130 26.49 11.27 -10.64
N ASP A 131 27.42 10.85 -11.52
CA ASP A 131 27.19 9.78 -12.50
C ASP A 131 26.76 8.46 -11.85
N ASN A 132 27.19 8.21 -10.64
CA ASN A 132 26.85 7.02 -9.86
C ASN A 132 25.74 7.23 -8.84
N LEU A 133 25.13 8.41 -8.82
CA LEU A 133 24.04 8.71 -7.90
C LEU A 133 22.84 7.80 -8.19
N LYS A 134 22.30 7.19 -7.14
CA LYS A 134 21.11 6.36 -7.24
C LYS A 134 19.87 7.21 -7.01
N VAL A 135 19.05 7.33 -8.04
CA VAL A 135 17.77 8.05 -7.96
C VAL A 135 16.74 7.14 -7.34
N PRO A 136 16.05 7.58 -6.28
CA PRO A 136 15.02 6.77 -5.66
C PRO A 136 13.77 6.67 -6.55
N VAL A 137 13.10 5.51 -6.48
CA VAL A 137 11.76 5.31 -7.00
C VAL A 137 10.83 5.22 -5.81
N MET A 138 9.78 6.01 -5.80
CA MET A 138 8.77 5.99 -4.75
C MET A 138 7.54 5.21 -5.20
N TYR A 139 7.17 4.20 -4.42
CA TYR A 139 5.91 3.49 -4.55
C TYR A 139 4.99 3.93 -3.41
N SER A 140 3.80 4.34 -3.75
CA SER A 140 2.81 4.77 -2.74
C SER A 140 1.40 4.42 -3.18
N ASN A 141 0.51 4.26 -2.20
CA ASN A 141 -0.93 4.25 -2.44
C ASN A 141 -1.48 5.66 -2.23
N VAL A 142 -2.30 6.13 -3.16
CA VAL A 142 -2.85 7.49 -3.12
C VAL A 142 -4.24 7.51 -2.51
N HIS A 143 -5.11 6.56 -2.87
CA HIS A 143 -6.49 6.56 -2.45
C HIS A 143 -6.75 5.50 -1.37
N SER A 144 -7.47 5.89 -0.34
CA SER A 144 -7.72 5.03 0.83
C SER A 144 -8.57 3.79 0.55
N ASN A 145 -9.31 3.80 -0.55
CA ASN A 145 -10.15 2.66 -1.00
C ASN A 145 -9.40 1.67 -1.90
N GLU A 146 -8.16 1.98 -2.30
CA GLU A 146 -7.32 1.11 -3.14
C GLU A 146 -6.41 0.22 -2.30
N ILE A 147 -6.99 -0.54 -1.39
CA ILE A 147 -6.27 -1.29 -0.36
C ILE A 147 -5.30 -2.31 -0.96
N ALA A 148 -5.68 -2.94 -2.07
CA ALA A 148 -4.83 -3.89 -2.78
C ALA A 148 -3.48 -3.29 -3.22
N ALA A 149 -3.43 -1.99 -3.50
CA ALA A 149 -2.18 -1.31 -3.85
C ALA A 149 -1.19 -1.31 -2.67
N THR A 150 -1.68 -1.06 -1.46
CA THR A 150 -0.85 -1.12 -0.25
C THR A 150 -0.30 -2.52 -0.01
N ASP A 151 -1.14 -3.55 -0.14
CA ASP A 151 -0.71 -4.95 0.01
C ASP A 151 0.31 -5.34 -1.06
N GLY A 152 0.10 -4.93 -2.30
CA GLY A 152 1.05 -5.17 -3.38
C GLY A 152 2.42 -4.52 -3.11
N ILE A 153 2.44 -3.29 -2.57
CA ILE A 153 3.67 -2.60 -2.18
C ILE A 153 4.36 -3.33 -1.02
N MET A 154 3.61 -3.83 -0.03
CA MET A 154 4.16 -4.58 1.08
C MET A 154 4.77 -5.92 0.62
N GLU A 155 4.07 -6.66 -0.25
CA GLU A 155 4.60 -7.88 -0.87
C GLU A 155 5.88 -7.61 -1.68
N PHE A 156 5.89 -6.52 -2.45
CA PHE A 156 7.08 -6.11 -3.19
C PHE A 156 8.24 -5.79 -2.24
N ALA A 157 7.99 -5.06 -1.16
CA ALA A 157 9.00 -4.72 -0.16
C ALA A 157 9.60 -5.98 0.48
N TRP A 158 8.78 -6.95 0.87
CA TRP A 158 9.22 -8.22 1.41
C TRP A 158 10.11 -8.99 0.42
N LYS A 159 9.64 -9.18 -0.80
CA LYS A 159 10.39 -9.88 -1.84
C LYS A 159 11.73 -9.19 -2.14
N LEU A 160 11.75 -7.87 -2.18
CA LEU A 160 12.96 -7.08 -2.43
C LEU A 160 13.96 -7.23 -1.27
N VAL A 161 13.53 -7.07 -0.04
CA VAL A 161 14.40 -7.13 1.15
C VAL A 161 14.94 -8.54 1.37
N GLU A 162 14.13 -9.56 1.19
CA GLU A 162 14.54 -10.96 1.27
C GLU A 162 15.36 -11.42 0.06
N ASN A 163 15.55 -10.57 -0.92
CA ASN A 163 16.25 -10.89 -2.18
C ASN A 163 15.63 -12.11 -2.89
N LYS A 164 14.31 -12.25 -2.81
CA LYS A 164 13.56 -13.26 -3.56
C LYS A 164 13.48 -12.87 -5.03
N ASP A 165 13.41 -13.89 -5.88
CA ASP A 165 13.23 -13.67 -7.31
C ASP A 165 11.89 -12.95 -7.57
N LEU A 166 11.97 -11.74 -8.09
CA LEU A 166 10.83 -10.94 -8.55
C LEU A 166 10.32 -11.42 -9.92
N SER A 167 10.50 -12.70 -10.23
CA SER A 167 10.06 -13.25 -11.51
C SER A 167 8.55 -13.18 -11.63
N TYR A 168 8.09 -12.76 -12.79
CA TYR A 168 6.67 -12.68 -13.16
C TYR A 168 6.05 -14.04 -13.51
N LYS A 169 6.67 -15.16 -13.11
CA LYS A 169 6.17 -16.50 -13.41
C LYS A 169 4.77 -16.75 -12.86
N ASP A 170 4.46 -16.08 -11.76
CA ASP A 170 3.23 -16.29 -11.00
C ASP A 170 2.14 -15.25 -11.31
N LEU A 171 2.33 -14.39 -12.32
CA LEU A 171 1.29 -13.47 -12.78
C LEU A 171 0.29 -14.23 -13.63
N GLU A 172 -0.64 -14.91 -12.99
CA GLU A 172 -1.82 -15.47 -13.64
C GLU A 172 -2.59 -14.35 -14.34
N GLY A 173 -3.02 -14.59 -15.57
CA GLY A 173 -3.78 -13.64 -16.37
C GLY A 173 -2.96 -12.69 -17.25
N PHE A 174 -1.64 -12.64 -17.10
CA PHE A 174 -0.81 -11.89 -18.05
C PHE A 174 -0.48 -12.75 -19.29
N THR A 175 -0.67 -12.17 -20.47
CA THR A 175 -0.17 -12.80 -21.71
C THR A 175 1.36 -12.83 -21.71
N ASP A 176 1.95 -13.76 -22.46
CA ASP A 176 3.42 -13.83 -22.56
C ASP A 176 4.02 -12.55 -23.14
N GLU A 177 3.31 -11.86 -24.03
CA GLU A 177 3.69 -10.53 -24.53
C GLU A 177 3.66 -9.48 -23.43
N GLY A 178 2.64 -9.49 -22.55
CA GLY A 178 2.54 -8.61 -21.40
C GLY A 178 3.69 -8.83 -20.40
N LYS A 179 4.03 -10.09 -20.15
CA LYS A 179 5.18 -10.46 -19.28
C LYS A 179 6.51 -9.99 -19.87
N GLN A 180 6.70 -10.12 -21.20
CA GLN A 180 7.91 -9.63 -21.87
C GLN A 180 8.02 -8.10 -21.83
N LYS A 181 6.92 -7.37 -22.04
CA LYS A 181 6.90 -5.89 -21.93
C LYS A 181 7.25 -5.43 -20.54
N LEU A 182 6.66 -6.04 -19.51
CA LEU A 182 6.98 -5.73 -18.11
C LEU A 182 8.45 -6.00 -17.79
N LYS A 183 8.97 -7.15 -18.23
CA LYS A 183 10.37 -7.50 -18.02
C LYS A 183 11.34 -6.52 -18.69
N ALA A 184 11.00 -6.04 -19.88
CA ALA A 184 11.81 -5.05 -20.61
C ALA A 184 11.79 -3.65 -19.94
N GLN A 185 10.72 -3.31 -19.20
CA GLN A 185 10.62 -2.04 -18.47
C GLN A 185 11.36 -2.05 -17.14
N MET A 186 11.69 -3.22 -16.60
CA MET A 186 12.33 -3.35 -15.29
C MET A 186 13.83 -3.71 -15.37
N GLY A 187 14.37 -4.02 -16.54
CA GLY A 187 15.79 -4.25 -16.79
C GLY A 187 16.53 -2.97 -17.02
#